data_763454ed4192ae4c64edc0f9882604fa
#
_entry.id   763454ed4192ae4c64edc0f9882604fa
#
_cell.length_a   1.000
_cell.length_b   1.000
_cell.length_c   1.000
_cell.angle_alpha   90.00
_cell.angle_beta   90.00
_cell.angle_gamma   90.00
#
_symmetry.space_group_name_H-M   'P 1'
#
loop_
_entity.id
_entity.type
_entity.pdbx_description
1 polymer ?
#
loop_
_entity_poly.entity_id
_entity_poly.type
_entity_poly.pdbx_seq_one_letter_code
_entity_poly.pdbx_strand_id
1 'polypeptide(L)'
;MATTKGLEGVIAAETKISSIIDDTLTYVGYNIDDLAENASFEEVVYLLWHTRLPKADELAELKQQLADNMAVPQAVLDHFKTYDLQSVHPMAALRTAVSLLGLYDEDAEDMSTEANYRKAIKLQARIATVVTAFGRIRAGKEPVAPKKDLSYAANFLYMLHGEEPQLLEEEAFNKALVLHADHELNASTFTARVCVATLSDMYSGVTAAIGALKGPLHGGANEQVMKMLSEIGSIDNVEPYIQNKLDHKEKIMGFGHRVYRNGDPRAKHLRLMSEKLTKLKGKPELYEMSVKIHDMIQEQKHLPANVDFFSASVYDSLGIEHDLFTPVFAVSRVSGWVAHILEQYANNRLIRPRAEYVGPGMQKYIPVEER
;
A
#
# COMPACT_ATOMS: atom_id res chain seq x y z
N MET A 1 -14.54 24.10 21.45
CA MET A 1 -13.68 22.92 21.45
C MET A 1 -12.40 23.31 20.73
N ALA A 2 -11.24 23.04 21.31
CA ALA A 2 -9.97 23.31 20.63
C ALA A 2 -9.88 22.44 19.34
N THR A 3 -9.49 23.05 18.23
CA THR A 3 -9.23 22.30 16.98
C THR A 3 -8.00 21.43 17.15
N THR A 4 -8.13 20.13 16.99
CA THR A 4 -7.00 19.19 17.02
C THR A 4 -6.32 19.19 15.67
N LYS A 5 -5.07 19.63 15.61
CA LYS A 5 -4.30 19.72 14.37
C LYS A 5 -4.15 18.33 13.74
N GLY A 6 -4.60 18.17 12.50
CA GLY A 6 -4.52 16.89 11.76
C GLY A 6 -5.44 15.81 12.30
N LEU A 7 -6.50 16.14 13.06
CA LEU A 7 -7.44 15.20 13.69
C LEU A 7 -6.79 14.20 14.67
N GLU A 8 -5.62 14.50 15.21
CA GLU A 8 -4.91 13.62 16.13
C GLU A 8 -5.77 13.36 17.39
N GLY A 9 -5.97 12.08 17.74
CA GLY A 9 -6.82 11.66 18.87
C GLY A 9 -8.33 11.78 18.62
N VAL A 10 -8.78 12.14 17.43
CA VAL A 10 -10.19 12.18 17.06
C VAL A 10 -10.62 10.82 16.51
N ILE A 11 -11.62 10.20 17.14
CA ILE A 11 -12.27 9.00 16.59
C ILE A 11 -13.23 9.47 15.49
N ALA A 12 -12.89 9.20 14.23
CA ALA A 12 -13.64 9.67 13.07
C ALA A 12 -14.70 8.66 12.58
N ALA A 13 -14.50 7.37 12.85
CA ALA A 13 -15.43 6.29 12.47
C ALA A 13 -15.25 5.07 13.39
N GLU A 14 -16.24 4.21 13.41
CA GLU A 14 -16.13 2.84 13.93
C GLU A 14 -15.67 1.90 12.81
N THR A 15 -14.91 0.85 13.16
CA THR A 15 -14.49 -0.19 12.23
C THR A 15 -14.37 -1.55 12.92
N LYS A 16 -14.67 -2.60 12.15
CA LYS A 16 -14.43 -4.00 12.53
C LYS A 16 -13.25 -4.62 11.76
N ILE A 17 -12.62 -3.85 10.89
CA ILE A 17 -11.63 -4.35 9.92
C ILE A 17 -10.28 -4.59 10.58
N SER A 18 -9.76 -3.60 11.29
CA SER A 18 -8.48 -3.72 11.99
C SER A 18 -8.40 -2.87 13.23
N SER A 19 -7.50 -3.21 14.14
CA SER A 19 -7.23 -2.44 15.34
C SER A 19 -5.74 -2.43 15.67
N ILE A 20 -5.32 -1.38 16.40
CA ILE A 20 -3.99 -1.27 16.97
C ILE A 20 -4.17 -1.00 18.47
N ILE A 21 -3.87 -2.01 19.29
CA ILE A 21 -4.00 -1.96 20.73
C ILE A 21 -2.69 -2.45 21.35
N ASP A 22 -2.09 -1.66 22.23
CA ASP A 22 -0.83 -1.98 22.91
C ASP A 22 0.28 -2.43 21.93
N ASP A 23 0.48 -1.65 20.87
CA ASP A 23 1.40 -1.94 19.76
C ASP A 23 1.14 -3.26 19.00
N THR A 24 -0.02 -3.85 19.19
CA THR A 24 -0.45 -5.05 18.47
C THR A 24 -1.41 -4.68 17.35
N LEU A 25 -1.03 -4.97 16.10
CA LEU A 25 -1.92 -4.86 14.94
C LEU A 25 -2.74 -6.15 14.81
N THR A 26 -4.05 -6.00 14.64
CA THR A 26 -4.94 -7.12 14.32
C THR A 26 -5.76 -6.83 13.07
N TYR A 27 -6.06 -7.86 12.28
CA TYR A 27 -7.10 -7.84 11.25
C TYR A 27 -8.29 -8.66 11.75
N VAL A 28 -9.42 -8.01 11.95
CA VAL A 28 -10.66 -8.64 12.49
C VAL A 28 -10.38 -9.42 13.79
N GLY A 29 -9.49 -8.89 14.64
CA GLY A 29 -9.09 -9.53 15.90
C GLY A 29 -7.99 -10.59 15.79
N TYR A 30 -7.58 -11.02 14.60
CA TYR A 30 -6.45 -11.94 14.42
C TYR A 30 -5.13 -11.15 14.47
N ASN A 31 -4.18 -11.65 15.27
CA ASN A 31 -2.87 -11.02 15.39
C ASN A 31 -2.13 -11.04 14.05
N ILE A 32 -1.52 -9.91 13.68
CA ILE A 32 -0.75 -9.79 12.43
C ILE A 32 0.40 -10.79 12.34
N ASP A 33 1.01 -11.17 13.48
CA ASP A 33 2.07 -12.16 13.52
C ASP A 33 1.58 -13.53 13.06
N ASP A 34 0.42 -13.98 13.59
CA ASP A 34 -0.17 -15.26 13.22
C ASP A 34 -0.55 -15.28 11.73
N LEU A 35 -1.14 -14.18 11.24
CA LEU A 35 -1.50 -14.05 9.83
C LEU A 35 -0.27 -14.06 8.92
N ALA A 36 0.78 -13.34 9.28
CA ALA A 36 2.01 -13.27 8.50
C ALA A 36 2.75 -14.62 8.43
N GLU A 37 2.59 -15.48 9.42
CA GLU A 37 3.25 -16.80 9.45
C GLU A 37 2.44 -17.89 8.75
N ASN A 38 1.12 -17.81 8.80
CA ASN A 38 0.26 -18.95 8.44
C ASN A 38 -0.69 -18.67 7.28
N ALA A 39 -1.05 -17.42 6.99
CA ALA A 39 -2.08 -17.10 6.02
C ALA A 39 -1.53 -16.82 4.62
N SER A 40 -2.25 -17.22 3.59
CA SER A 40 -2.10 -16.67 2.25
C SER A 40 -2.71 -15.28 2.19
N PHE A 41 -2.26 -14.46 1.24
CA PHE A 41 -2.81 -13.13 1.04
C PHE A 41 -4.31 -13.18 0.70
N GLU A 42 -4.73 -14.17 -0.07
CA GLU A 42 -6.14 -14.38 -0.42
C GLU A 42 -7.01 -14.70 0.81
N GLU A 43 -6.48 -15.43 1.82
CA GLU A 43 -7.17 -15.62 3.10
C GLU A 43 -7.34 -14.28 3.84
N VAL A 44 -6.33 -13.43 3.81
CA VAL A 44 -6.40 -12.10 4.42
C VAL A 44 -7.38 -11.19 3.67
N VAL A 45 -7.41 -11.22 2.34
CA VAL A 45 -8.42 -10.51 1.53
C VAL A 45 -9.83 -10.95 1.94
N TYR A 46 -10.06 -12.24 2.02
CA TYR A 46 -11.35 -12.78 2.46
C TYR A 46 -11.70 -12.33 3.89
N LEU A 47 -10.74 -12.46 4.81
CA LEU A 47 -10.90 -12.05 6.21
C LEU A 47 -11.36 -10.58 6.34
N LEU A 48 -10.70 -9.69 5.63
CA LEU A 48 -11.00 -8.26 5.66
C LEU A 48 -12.39 -7.94 5.08
N TRP A 49 -12.79 -8.61 3.99
CA TRP A 49 -14.07 -8.33 3.31
C TRP A 49 -15.28 -8.98 3.97
N HIS A 50 -15.09 -10.17 4.60
CA HIS A 50 -16.16 -10.94 5.23
C HIS A 50 -16.13 -10.94 6.76
N THR A 51 -15.14 -10.29 7.36
CA THR A 51 -14.93 -10.22 8.83
C THR A 51 -14.85 -11.60 9.50
N ARG A 52 -14.35 -12.60 8.80
CA ARG A 52 -14.06 -13.96 9.26
C ARG A 52 -13.11 -14.68 8.31
N LEU A 53 -12.40 -15.68 8.79
CA LEU A 53 -11.58 -16.54 7.92
C LEU A 53 -12.47 -17.36 6.96
N PRO A 54 -11.96 -17.64 5.73
CA PRO A 54 -12.66 -18.48 4.77
C PRO A 54 -12.66 -19.96 5.18
N LYS A 55 -13.67 -20.68 4.76
CA LYS A 55 -13.59 -22.14 4.64
C LYS A 55 -12.79 -22.50 3.39
N ALA A 56 -12.42 -23.77 3.24
CA ALA A 56 -11.61 -24.25 2.12
C ALA A 56 -12.27 -24.01 0.75
N ASP A 57 -13.58 -24.25 0.64
CA ASP A 57 -14.38 -24.01 -0.55
C ASP A 57 -14.50 -22.51 -0.89
N GLU A 58 -14.73 -21.68 0.11
CA GLU A 58 -14.83 -20.22 -0.03
C GLU A 58 -13.47 -19.61 -0.46
N LEU A 59 -12.36 -20.11 0.09
CA LEU A 59 -11.02 -19.70 -0.33
C LEU A 59 -10.73 -20.08 -1.77
N ALA A 60 -11.09 -21.31 -2.15
CA ALA A 60 -10.91 -21.79 -3.52
C ALA A 60 -11.73 -20.94 -4.51
N GLU A 61 -12.98 -20.60 -4.15
CA GLU A 61 -13.84 -19.72 -4.94
C GLU A 61 -13.22 -18.32 -5.09
N LEU A 62 -12.76 -17.68 -4.00
CA LEU A 62 -12.12 -16.37 -4.05
C LEU A 62 -10.87 -16.38 -4.93
N LYS A 63 -10.00 -17.40 -4.79
CA LYS A 63 -8.80 -17.55 -5.63
C LYS A 63 -9.17 -17.64 -7.11
N GLN A 64 -10.19 -18.43 -7.45
CA GLN A 64 -10.67 -18.54 -8.82
C GLN A 64 -11.23 -17.20 -9.35
N GLN A 65 -12.05 -16.52 -8.53
CA GLN A 65 -12.61 -15.21 -8.90
C GLN A 65 -11.52 -14.17 -9.13
N LEU A 66 -10.50 -14.11 -8.29
CA LEU A 66 -9.37 -13.20 -8.49
C LEU A 66 -8.62 -13.54 -9.78
N ALA A 67 -8.26 -14.81 -9.99
CA ALA A 67 -7.53 -15.26 -11.18
C ALA A 67 -8.30 -14.96 -12.49
N ASP A 68 -9.61 -15.18 -12.49
CA ASP A 68 -10.47 -14.92 -13.67
C ASP A 68 -10.64 -13.43 -13.97
N ASN A 69 -10.42 -12.56 -13.00
CA ASN A 69 -10.59 -11.11 -13.14
C ASN A 69 -9.27 -10.31 -13.25
N MET A 70 -8.11 -10.96 -13.30
CA MET A 70 -6.82 -10.26 -13.41
C MET A 70 -6.60 -9.56 -14.76
N ALA A 71 -7.21 -10.05 -15.83
CA ALA A 71 -7.09 -9.41 -17.13
C ALA A 71 -7.71 -8.00 -17.12
N VAL A 72 -6.99 -7.03 -17.69
CA VAL A 72 -7.45 -5.65 -17.82
C VAL A 72 -7.85 -5.36 -19.27
N PRO A 73 -8.80 -4.42 -19.51
CA PRO A 73 -9.12 -3.98 -20.88
C PRO A 73 -7.87 -3.48 -21.60
N GLN A 74 -7.68 -3.89 -22.85
CA GLN A 74 -6.52 -3.50 -23.67
C GLN A 74 -6.36 -1.97 -23.75
N ALA A 75 -7.45 -1.23 -23.81
CA ALA A 75 -7.44 0.23 -23.84
C ALA A 75 -6.75 0.86 -22.60
N VAL A 76 -6.80 0.20 -21.42
CA VAL A 76 -6.09 0.67 -20.22
C VAL A 76 -4.58 0.47 -20.39
N LEU A 77 -4.14 -0.63 -21.00
CA LEU A 77 -2.73 -0.88 -21.30
C LEU A 77 -2.22 0.04 -22.42
N ASP A 78 -3.03 0.28 -23.43
CA ASP A 78 -2.68 1.18 -24.54
C ASP A 78 -2.59 2.63 -24.08
N HIS A 79 -3.33 3.01 -23.03
CA HIS A 79 -3.21 4.33 -22.44
C HIS A 79 -1.79 4.62 -21.94
N PHE A 80 -1.08 3.61 -21.42
CA PHE A 80 0.32 3.77 -21.03
C PHE A 80 1.26 4.18 -22.18
N LYS A 81 0.88 3.89 -23.43
CA LYS A 81 1.64 4.26 -24.63
C LYS A 81 1.40 5.70 -25.09
N THR A 82 0.48 6.44 -24.45
CA THR A 82 0.09 7.81 -24.87
C THR A 82 0.98 8.91 -24.25
N TYR A 83 1.89 8.57 -23.34
CA TYR A 83 2.81 9.49 -22.68
C TYR A 83 4.16 8.84 -22.38
N ASP A 84 5.17 9.65 -22.08
CA ASP A 84 6.50 9.15 -21.72
C ASP A 84 6.49 8.55 -20.32
N LEU A 85 6.58 7.23 -20.25
CA LEU A 85 6.59 6.47 -19.01
C LEU A 85 7.85 6.69 -18.15
N GLN A 86 8.95 7.16 -18.72
CA GLN A 86 10.18 7.44 -17.98
C GLN A 86 10.05 8.71 -17.13
N SER A 87 9.24 9.68 -17.59
CA SER A 87 9.01 10.95 -16.89
C SER A 87 7.83 10.93 -15.92
N VAL A 88 6.98 9.88 -15.97
CA VAL A 88 5.75 9.80 -15.17
C VAL A 88 5.96 8.97 -13.91
N HIS A 89 5.64 9.54 -12.76
CA HIS A 89 5.67 8.80 -11.51
C HIS A 89 4.65 7.63 -11.54
N PRO A 90 5.06 6.39 -11.23
CA PRO A 90 4.21 5.19 -11.35
C PRO A 90 2.87 5.29 -10.61
N MET A 91 2.84 5.92 -9.44
CA MET A 91 1.59 6.16 -8.70
C MET A 91 0.61 7.10 -9.43
N ALA A 92 1.08 8.01 -10.27
CA ALA A 92 0.21 8.85 -11.08
C ALA A 92 -0.43 8.03 -12.21
N ALA A 93 0.37 7.17 -12.86
CA ALA A 93 -0.12 6.23 -13.86
C ALA A 93 -1.13 5.24 -13.27
N LEU A 94 -0.83 4.66 -12.09
CA LEU A 94 -1.72 3.75 -11.38
C LEU A 94 -3.06 4.41 -11.05
N ARG A 95 -3.05 5.64 -10.51
CA ARG A 95 -4.28 6.40 -10.19
C ARG A 95 -5.14 6.59 -11.43
N THR A 96 -4.54 6.96 -12.56
CA THR A 96 -5.26 7.16 -13.83
C THR A 96 -5.82 5.84 -14.34
N ALA A 97 -5.02 4.76 -14.32
CA ALA A 97 -5.46 3.44 -14.77
C ALA A 97 -6.64 2.91 -13.96
N VAL A 98 -6.61 3.05 -12.62
CA VAL A 98 -7.73 2.63 -11.76
C VAL A 98 -9.00 3.43 -12.05
N SER A 99 -8.89 4.75 -12.28
CA SER A 99 -10.03 5.56 -12.72
C SER A 99 -10.57 5.11 -14.08
N LEU A 100 -9.68 4.78 -15.03
CA LEU A 100 -10.07 4.25 -16.34
C LEU A 100 -10.79 2.90 -16.22
N LEU A 101 -10.37 2.01 -15.31
CA LEU A 101 -11.03 0.72 -15.10
C LEU A 101 -12.53 0.88 -14.80
N GLY A 102 -12.91 1.93 -14.08
CA GLY A 102 -14.33 2.24 -13.80
C GLY A 102 -15.14 2.53 -15.06
N LEU A 103 -14.53 3.12 -16.10
CA LEU A 103 -15.23 3.39 -17.37
C LEU A 103 -15.51 2.12 -18.19
N TYR A 104 -14.81 1.02 -17.90
CA TYR A 104 -14.96 -0.29 -18.55
C TYR A 104 -15.66 -1.31 -17.68
N ASP A 105 -16.28 -0.90 -16.57
CA ASP A 105 -17.04 -1.77 -15.70
C ASP A 105 -18.52 -1.44 -15.73
N GLU A 106 -19.33 -2.35 -16.28
CA GLU A 106 -20.78 -2.20 -16.36
C GLU A 106 -21.44 -2.08 -14.97
N ASP A 107 -20.80 -2.62 -13.93
CA ASP A 107 -21.26 -2.51 -12.54
C ASP A 107 -20.84 -1.20 -11.85
N ALA A 108 -20.09 -0.30 -12.51
CA ALA A 108 -19.45 0.85 -11.84
C ALA A 108 -20.42 1.65 -10.97
N GLU A 109 -21.58 1.99 -11.50
CA GLU A 109 -22.63 2.80 -10.84
C GLU A 109 -23.64 1.97 -10.03
N ASP A 110 -23.61 0.64 -10.12
CA ASP A 110 -24.49 -0.22 -9.32
C ASP A 110 -23.99 -0.31 -7.88
N MET A 111 -24.80 0.19 -6.94
CA MET A 111 -24.49 0.26 -5.51
C MET A 111 -25.03 -0.94 -4.72
N SER A 112 -25.57 -1.97 -5.39
CA SER A 112 -25.98 -3.21 -4.72
C SER A 112 -24.79 -3.91 -4.05
N THR A 113 -25.05 -4.67 -3.01
CA THR A 113 -23.99 -5.41 -2.29
C THR A 113 -23.26 -6.37 -3.21
N GLU A 114 -23.98 -7.05 -4.09
CA GLU A 114 -23.46 -8.00 -5.07
C GLU A 114 -22.56 -7.32 -6.11
N ALA A 115 -22.98 -6.18 -6.65
CA ALA A 115 -22.17 -5.40 -7.59
C ALA A 115 -20.92 -4.81 -6.92
N ASN A 116 -21.05 -4.33 -5.68
CA ASN A 116 -19.91 -3.86 -4.90
C ASN A 116 -18.89 -4.97 -4.65
N TYR A 117 -19.34 -6.19 -4.39
CA TYR A 117 -18.44 -7.34 -4.24
C TYR A 117 -17.75 -7.70 -5.56
N ARG A 118 -18.46 -7.71 -6.70
CA ARG A 118 -17.82 -7.91 -8.02
C ARG A 118 -16.80 -6.82 -8.35
N LYS A 119 -17.08 -5.55 -8.04
CA LYS A 119 -16.11 -4.44 -8.18
C LYS A 119 -14.87 -4.65 -7.28
N ALA A 120 -15.07 -5.12 -6.05
CA ALA A 120 -14.00 -5.45 -5.13
C ALA A 120 -13.04 -6.51 -5.72
N ILE A 121 -13.58 -7.61 -6.25
CA ILE A 121 -12.81 -8.66 -6.95
C ILE A 121 -12.04 -8.06 -8.13
N LYS A 122 -12.72 -7.31 -9.01
CA LYS A 122 -12.10 -6.69 -10.20
C LYS A 122 -10.96 -5.74 -9.82
N LEU A 123 -11.15 -4.88 -8.82
CA LEU A 123 -10.14 -3.94 -8.36
C LEU A 123 -8.92 -4.66 -7.77
N GLN A 124 -9.16 -5.60 -6.84
CA GLN A 124 -8.06 -6.36 -6.23
C GLN A 124 -7.25 -7.13 -7.29
N ALA A 125 -7.92 -7.78 -8.22
CA ALA A 125 -7.26 -8.57 -9.26
C ALA A 125 -6.50 -7.69 -10.24
N ARG A 126 -7.13 -6.65 -10.79
CA ARG A 126 -6.60 -5.83 -11.89
C ARG A 126 -5.48 -4.88 -11.48
N ILE A 127 -5.44 -4.43 -10.23
CA ILE A 127 -4.38 -3.53 -9.77
C ILE A 127 -2.99 -4.16 -9.89
N ALA A 128 -2.87 -5.46 -9.65
CA ALA A 128 -1.62 -6.22 -9.83
C ALA A 128 -1.17 -6.19 -11.30
N THR A 129 -2.10 -6.47 -12.22
CA THR A 129 -1.82 -6.45 -13.66
C THR A 129 -1.46 -5.06 -14.16
N VAL A 130 -2.13 -4.02 -13.67
CA VAL A 130 -1.83 -2.62 -14.02
C VAL A 130 -0.40 -2.25 -13.60
N VAL A 131 0.01 -2.57 -12.38
CA VAL A 131 1.35 -2.25 -11.86
C VAL A 131 2.45 -2.99 -12.62
N THR A 132 2.27 -4.30 -12.84
CA THR A 132 3.26 -5.13 -13.55
C THR A 132 3.35 -4.76 -15.02
N ALA A 133 2.22 -4.49 -15.69
CA ALA A 133 2.19 -4.03 -17.07
C ALA A 133 2.88 -2.67 -17.24
N PHE A 134 2.65 -1.71 -16.34
CA PHE A 134 3.35 -0.43 -16.34
C PHE A 134 4.87 -0.63 -16.30
N GLY A 135 5.37 -1.41 -15.34
CA GLY A 135 6.81 -1.68 -15.21
C GLY A 135 7.40 -2.31 -16.47
N ARG A 136 6.71 -3.30 -17.03
CA ARG A 136 7.17 -3.97 -18.27
C ARG A 136 7.16 -3.06 -19.49
N ILE A 137 6.07 -2.34 -19.73
CA ILE A 137 5.98 -1.42 -20.89
C ILE A 137 7.04 -0.31 -20.76
N ARG A 138 7.27 0.23 -19.57
CA ARG A 138 8.33 1.20 -19.31
C ARG A 138 9.73 0.65 -19.62
N ALA A 139 9.96 -0.63 -19.32
CA ALA A 139 11.19 -1.34 -19.65
C ALA A 139 11.27 -1.80 -21.11
N GLY A 140 10.34 -1.41 -21.97
CA GLY A 140 10.28 -1.80 -23.39
C GLY A 140 9.89 -3.27 -23.62
N LYS A 141 9.22 -3.89 -22.65
CA LYS A 141 8.77 -5.30 -22.71
C LYS A 141 7.25 -5.36 -22.83
N GLU A 142 6.76 -6.40 -23.51
CA GLU A 142 5.32 -6.65 -23.55
C GLU A 142 4.77 -7.08 -22.17
N PRO A 143 3.55 -6.68 -21.80
CA PRO A 143 2.87 -7.20 -20.63
C PRO A 143 2.74 -8.72 -20.68
N VAL A 144 2.86 -9.36 -19.50
CA VAL A 144 2.66 -10.82 -19.37
C VAL A 144 1.26 -11.07 -18.84
N ALA A 145 0.53 -11.96 -19.52
CA ALA A 145 -0.80 -12.35 -19.08
C ALA A 145 -0.73 -13.19 -17.79
N PRO A 146 -1.68 -13.01 -16.85
CA PRO A 146 -1.72 -13.79 -15.62
C PRO A 146 -1.96 -15.29 -15.90
N LYS A 147 -1.47 -16.15 -15.00
CA LYS A 147 -1.74 -17.59 -14.97
C LYS A 147 -2.81 -17.89 -13.93
N LYS A 148 -3.76 -18.76 -14.25
CA LYS A 148 -4.89 -19.07 -13.35
C LYS A 148 -4.55 -20.02 -12.19
N ASP A 149 -3.45 -20.74 -12.32
CA ASP A 149 -2.99 -21.77 -11.38
C ASP A 149 -1.97 -21.26 -10.36
N LEU A 150 -1.53 -20.01 -10.49
CA LEU A 150 -0.62 -19.38 -9.53
C LEU A 150 -1.39 -18.67 -8.40
N SER A 151 -0.77 -18.61 -7.21
CA SER A 151 -1.22 -17.74 -6.13
C SER A 151 -1.18 -16.28 -6.56
N TYR A 152 -1.88 -15.40 -5.87
CA TYR A 152 -1.85 -13.96 -6.15
C TYR A 152 -0.42 -13.40 -6.10
N ALA A 153 0.36 -13.80 -5.09
CA ALA A 153 1.74 -13.38 -4.93
C ALA A 153 2.65 -13.89 -6.05
N ALA A 154 2.58 -15.18 -6.36
CA ALA A 154 3.35 -15.78 -7.45
C ALA A 154 2.98 -15.17 -8.81
N ASN A 155 1.70 -14.91 -9.03
CA ASN A 155 1.20 -14.33 -10.27
C ASN A 155 1.68 -12.89 -10.49
N PHE A 156 1.73 -12.07 -9.42
CA PHE A 156 2.32 -10.74 -9.51
C PHE A 156 3.78 -10.80 -9.97
N LEU A 157 4.60 -11.62 -9.32
CA LEU A 157 6.03 -11.75 -9.67
C LEU A 157 6.21 -12.34 -11.08
N TYR A 158 5.39 -13.33 -11.44
CA TYR A 158 5.36 -13.89 -12.80
C TYR A 158 5.02 -12.82 -13.86
N MET A 159 3.97 -12.04 -13.64
CA MET A 159 3.60 -10.98 -14.58
C MET A 159 4.67 -9.88 -14.67
N LEU A 160 5.40 -9.62 -13.59
CA LEU A 160 6.47 -8.62 -13.59
C LEU A 160 7.71 -9.11 -14.34
N HIS A 161 8.16 -10.34 -14.07
CA HIS A 161 9.43 -10.86 -14.60
C HIS A 161 9.28 -11.66 -15.90
N GLY A 162 8.14 -12.31 -16.11
CA GLY A 162 7.89 -13.22 -17.23
C GLY A 162 8.26 -14.67 -16.94
N GLU A 163 8.71 -14.98 -15.73
CA GLU A 163 9.06 -16.31 -15.23
C GLU A 163 8.49 -16.53 -13.83
N GLU A 164 8.19 -17.78 -13.51
CA GLU A 164 7.62 -18.12 -12.19
C GLU A 164 8.66 -17.90 -11.09
N PRO A 165 8.25 -17.33 -9.94
CA PRO A 165 9.15 -17.10 -8.83
C PRO A 165 9.61 -18.41 -8.18
N GLN A 166 10.75 -18.35 -7.50
CA GLN A 166 11.14 -19.41 -6.58
C GLN A 166 10.24 -19.38 -5.33
N LEU A 167 10.15 -20.52 -4.65
CA LEU A 167 9.28 -20.67 -3.49
C LEU A 167 9.53 -19.61 -2.39
N LEU A 168 10.79 -19.28 -2.13
CA LEU A 168 11.15 -18.24 -1.15
C LEU A 168 10.76 -16.83 -1.60
N GLU A 169 10.78 -16.55 -2.91
CA GLU A 169 10.35 -15.26 -3.46
C GLU A 169 8.83 -15.10 -3.32
N GLU A 170 8.08 -16.16 -3.64
CA GLU A 170 6.63 -16.22 -3.44
C GLU A 170 6.27 -16.04 -1.95
N GLU A 171 6.91 -16.81 -1.05
CA GLU A 171 6.69 -16.70 0.40
C GLU A 171 6.94 -15.30 0.92
N ALA A 172 8.05 -14.70 0.53
CA ALA A 172 8.43 -13.35 0.97
C ALA A 172 7.46 -12.29 0.45
N PHE A 173 7.02 -12.40 -0.81
CA PHE A 173 6.07 -11.46 -1.38
C PHE A 173 4.67 -11.65 -0.80
N ASN A 174 4.19 -12.89 -0.61
CA ASN A 174 2.95 -13.18 0.10
C ASN A 174 2.94 -12.53 1.50
N LYS A 175 4.02 -12.73 2.25
CA LYS A 175 4.17 -12.15 3.59
C LYS A 175 4.16 -10.62 3.56
N ALA A 176 4.84 -10.01 2.59
CA ALA A 176 4.80 -8.57 2.40
C ALA A 176 3.37 -8.07 2.08
N LEU A 177 2.62 -8.76 1.22
CA LEU A 177 1.22 -8.44 0.92
C LEU A 177 0.33 -8.53 2.17
N VAL A 178 0.44 -9.61 2.96
CA VAL A 178 -0.30 -9.78 4.22
C VAL A 178 -0.04 -8.62 5.18
N LEU A 179 1.22 -8.25 5.37
CA LEU A 179 1.65 -7.19 6.30
C LEU A 179 1.21 -5.78 5.90
N HIS A 180 0.96 -5.55 4.60
CA HIS A 180 0.55 -4.25 4.08
C HIS A 180 -0.95 -4.14 3.80
N ALA A 181 -1.73 -5.21 3.96
CA ALA A 181 -3.12 -5.31 3.53
C ALA A 181 -4.01 -4.23 4.16
N ASP A 182 -3.87 -3.96 5.46
CA ASP A 182 -4.59 -2.88 6.14
C ASP A 182 -3.78 -2.27 7.30
N HIS A 183 -4.21 -1.11 7.78
CA HIS A 183 -3.66 -0.43 8.95
C HIS A 183 -4.61 0.62 9.47
N GLU A 184 -5.79 0.20 9.94
CA GLU A 184 -6.81 1.07 10.51
C GLU A 184 -7.14 2.29 9.62
N LEU A 185 -7.49 3.41 10.22
CA LEU A 185 -7.87 4.65 9.54
C LEU A 185 -6.65 5.50 9.17
N ASN A 186 -5.68 4.91 8.45
CA ASN A 186 -4.57 5.66 7.85
C ASN A 186 -5.07 6.69 6.83
N ALA A 187 -4.19 7.60 6.38
CA ALA A 187 -4.58 8.72 5.52
C ALA A 187 -5.30 8.30 4.23
N SER A 188 -4.84 7.24 3.54
CA SER A 188 -5.48 6.78 2.30
C SER A 188 -6.80 6.07 2.55
N THR A 189 -6.90 5.26 3.60
CA THR A 189 -8.16 4.61 4.01
C THR A 189 -9.21 5.64 4.42
N PHE A 190 -8.82 6.66 5.19
CA PHE A 190 -9.74 7.75 5.55
C PHE A 190 -10.20 8.55 4.33
N THR A 191 -9.28 8.82 3.38
CA THR A 191 -9.62 9.49 2.11
C THR A 191 -10.62 8.67 1.30
N ALA A 192 -10.46 7.34 1.21
CA ALA A 192 -11.43 6.46 0.56
C ALA A 192 -12.80 6.56 1.24
N ARG A 193 -12.86 6.44 2.57
CA ARG A 193 -14.12 6.53 3.32
C ARG A 193 -14.81 7.89 3.14
N VAL A 194 -14.07 8.99 3.17
CA VAL A 194 -14.62 10.34 2.92
C VAL A 194 -15.22 10.43 1.51
N CYS A 195 -14.52 9.90 0.51
CA CYS A 195 -15.02 9.88 -0.87
C CYS A 195 -16.34 9.10 -0.96
N VAL A 196 -16.35 7.84 -0.53
CA VAL A 196 -17.52 6.96 -0.70
C VAL A 196 -18.64 7.26 0.29
N ALA A 197 -18.40 8.01 1.37
CA ALA A 197 -19.45 8.51 2.25
C ALA A 197 -20.42 9.45 1.54
N THR A 198 -20.05 9.97 0.37
CA THR A 198 -20.94 10.74 -0.53
C THR A 198 -21.82 9.86 -1.42
N LEU A 199 -21.70 8.54 -1.31
CA LEU A 199 -22.27 7.52 -2.20
C LEU A 199 -21.68 7.55 -3.62
N SER A 200 -20.44 8.04 -3.77
CA SER A 200 -19.65 7.86 -4.98
C SER A 200 -19.24 6.38 -5.13
N ASP A 201 -18.93 5.96 -6.36
CA ASP A 201 -18.58 4.59 -6.71
C ASP A 201 -17.24 4.12 -6.07
N MET A 202 -17.00 2.80 -6.07
CA MET A 202 -15.82 2.20 -5.47
C MET A 202 -14.52 2.57 -6.20
N TYR A 203 -14.55 2.75 -7.53
CA TYR A 203 -13.37 3.17 -8.32
C TYR A 203 -12.93 4.59 -7.94
N SER A 204 -13.88 5.49 -7.73
CA SER A 204 -13.62 6.84 -7.20
C SER A 204 -12.98 6.79 -5.81
N GLY A 205 -13.49 5.94 -4.91
CA GLY A 205 -12.93 5.75 -3.58
C GLY A 205 -11.49 5.24 -3.60
N VAL A 206 -11.20 4.21 -4.39
CA VAL A 206 -9.84 3.65 -4.53
C VAL A 206 -8.91 4.63 -5.24
N THR A 207 -9.39 5.35 -6.27
CA THR A 207 -8.60 6.40 -6.95
C THR A 207 -8.18 7.50 -5.98
N ALA A 208 -9.09 7.95 -5.10
CA ALA A 208 -8.81 8.93 -4.06
C ALA A 208 -7.78 8.42 -3.05
N ALA A 209 -7.90 7.14 -2.63
CA ALA A 209 -6.94 6.48 -1.74
C ALA A 209 -5.53 6.40 -2.36
N ILE A 210 -5.41 6.04 -3.63
CA ILE A 210 -4.13 6.03 -4.37
C ILE A 210 -3.52 7.43 -4.41
N GLY A 211 -4.34 8.47 -4.60
CA GLY A 211 -3.90 9.86 -4.55
C GLY A 211 -3.29 10.23 -3.19
N ALA A 212 -3.92 9.81 -2.10
CA ALA A 212 -3.40 10.04 -0.75
C ALA A 212 -2.14 9.21 -0.45
N LEU A 213 -2.10 7.93 -0.90
CA LEU A 213 -0.95 7.05 -0.70
C LEU A 213 0.31 7.58 -1.41
N LYS A 214 0.16 8.24 -2.58
CA LYS A 214 1.27 8.86 -3.32
C LYS A 214 2.00 9.94 -2.51
N GLY A 215 1.35 10.54 -1.50
CA GLY A 215 1.93 11.65 -0.73
C GLY A 215 3.19 11.23 0.04
N PRO A 216 4.24 12.08 0.09
CA PRO A 216 5.53 11.76 0.72
C PRO A 216 5.44 11.57 2.26
N LEU A 217 4.33 11.96 2.86
CA LEU A 217 4.06 11.73 4.29
C LEU A 217 3.29 10.43 4.55
N HIS A 218 3.08 9.59 3.53
CA HIS A 218 2.33 8.34 3.65
C HIS A 218 3.06 7.17 2.98
N GLY A 219 2.87 6.88 1.69
CA GLY A 219 3.31 5.62 1.08
C GLY A 219 4.74 5.57 0.54
N GLY A 220 5.43 6.69 0.42
CA GLY A 220 6.75 6.75 -0.26
C GLY A 220 7.96 6.47 0.64
N ALA A 221 7.79 5.96 1.86
CA ALA A 221 8.90 5.81 2.81
C ALA A 221 9.87 4.69 2.42
N ASN A 222 9.39 3.56 1.91
CA ASN A 222 10.22 2.42 1.48
C ASN A 222 11.10 2.75 0.26
N GLU A 223 10.59 3.53 -0.70
CA GLU A 223 11.39 4.06 -1.82
C GLU A 223 12.53 4.95 -1.30
N GLN A 224 12.25 5.83 -0.34
CA GLN A 224 13.27 6.69 0.25
C GLN A 224 14.30 5.91 1.07
N VAL A 225 13.90 4.80 1.72
CA VAL A 225 14.85 3.89 2.39
C VAL A 225 15.79 3.27 1.35
N MET A 226 15.28 2.78 0.23
CA MET A 226 16.12 2.18 -0.80
C MET A 226 17.07 3.20 -1.44
N LYS A 227 16.59 4.42 -1.67
CA LYS A 227 17.45 5.52 -2.11
C LYS A 227 18.59 5.78 -1.13
N MET A 228 18.30 5.84 0.17
CA MET A 228 19.31 6.00 1.22
C MET A 228 20.33 4.86 1.19
N LEU A 229 19.89 3.60 1.09
CA LEU A 229 20.78 2.44 0.99
C LEU A 229 21.67 2.50 -0.25
N SER A 230 21.12 2.96 -1.38
CA SER A 230 21.87 3.16 -2.62
C SER A 230 22.90 4.30 -2.52
N GLU A 231 22.57 5.39 -1.83
CA GLU A 231 23.50 6.51 -1.56
C GLU A 231 24.66 6.09 -0.65
N ILE A 232 24.38 5.24 0.34
CA ILE A 232 25.42 4.68 1.23
C ILE A 232 26.36 3.77 0.46
N GLY A 233 25.83 2.87 -0.36
CA GLY A 233 26.53 2.04 -1.33
C GLY A 233 27.37 0.89 -0.76
N SER A 234 27.93 1.01 0.46
CA SER A 234 28.68 -0.05 1.12
C SER A 234 28.57 0.01 2.64
N ILE A 235 28.82 -1.11 3.31
CA ILE A 235 28.72 -1.22 4.78
C ILE A 235 29.68 -0.27 5.52
N ASP A 236 30.85 0.03 4.94
CA ASP A 236 31.83 0.92 5.52
C ASP A 236 31.35 2.38 5.56
N ASN A 237 30.49 2.77 4.64
CA ASN A 237 29.93 4.12 4.56
C ASN A 237 28.71 4.34 5.48
N VAL A 238 28.15 3.29 6.07
CA VAL A 238 26.93 3.38 6.91
C VAL A 238 27.14 4.35 8.07
N GLU A 239 28.20 4.14 8.85
CA GLU A 239 28.44 4.93 10.07
C GLU A 239 28.65 6.42 9.76
N PRO A 240 29.58 6.84 8.87
CA PRO A 240 29.75 8.26 8.58
C PRO A 240 28.52 8.89 7.96
N TYR A 241 27.75 8.18 7.11
CA TYR A 241 26.53 8.70 6.50
C TYR A 241 25.44 8.95 7.54
N ILE A 242 25.15 7.95 8.38
CA ILE A 242 24.10 8.03 9.40
C ILE A 242 24.48 9.08 10.46
N GLN A 243 25.76 9.11 10.91
CA GLN A 243 26.22 10.10 11.88
C GLN A 243 26.06 11.53 11.33
N ASN A 244 26.44 11.77 10.07
CA ASN A 244 26.24 13.07 9.44
C ASN A 244 24.77 13.51 9.44
N LYS A 245 23.82 12.61 9.10
CA LYS A 245 22.38 12.92 9.16
C LYS A 245 21.90 13.23 10.58
N LEU A 246 22.40 12.50 11.57
CA LEU A 246 22.03 12.71 12.98
C LEU A 246 22.53 14.05 13.51
N ASP A 247 23.78 14.44 13.16
CA ASP A 247 24.41 15.71 13.55
C ASP A 247 23.67 16.92 12.97
N HIS A 248 23.17 16.80 11.73
CA HIS A 248 22.38 17.84 11.07
C HIS A 248 20.87 17.75 11.37
N LYS A 249 20.44 16.82 12.26
CA LYS A 249 19.04 16.57 12.62
C LYS A 249 18.14 16.27 11.41
N GLU A 250 18.72 15.65 10.38
CA GLU A 250 17.99 15.22 9.21
C GLU A 250 17.18 13.95 9.51
N LYS A 251 16.04 13.82 8.82
CA LYS A 251 15.17 12.65 8.97
C LYS A 251 15.81 11.44 8.33
N ILE A 252 15.85 10.32 9.06
CA ILE A 252 16.23 9.01 8.55
C ILE A 252 14.94 8.24 8.27
N MET A 253 14.76 7.83 7.01
CA MET A 253 13.54 7.17 6.57
C MET A 253 13.45 5.72 7.08
N GLY A 254 12.23 5.24 7.29
CA GLY A 254 12.00 3.87 7.77
C GLY A 254 12.07 3.72 9.30
N PHE A 255 12.20 4.81 10.05
CA PHE A 255 12.25 4.80 11.53
C PHE A 255 11.15 5.65 12.15
N GLY A 256 10.69 5.18 13.32
CA GLY A 256 9.59 5.78 14.07
C GLY A 256 8.22 5.52 13.44
N HIS A 257 7.20 5.63 14.24
CA HIS A 257 5.81 5.45 13.81
C HIS A 257 4.89 6.39 14.57
N ARG A 258 3.78 6.82 13.93
CA ARG A 258 2.83 7.72 14.57
C ARG A 258 2.00 7.05 15.68
N VAL A 259 1.81 5.73 15.56
CA VAL A 259 0.96 4.94 16.46
C VAL A 259 1.79 4.04 17.37
N TYR A 260 2.71 3.24 16.82
CA TYR A 260 3.54 2.32 17.61
C TYR A 260 4.61 3.06 18.41
N ARG A 261 4.74 2.70 19.68
CA ARG A 261 5.74 3.28 20.60
C ARG A 261 6.94 2.37 20.79
N ASN A 262 6.71 1.05 20.86
CA ASN A 262 7.76 0.05 21.11
C ASN A 262 8.25 -0.65 19.85
N GLY A 263 7.66 -0.34 18.68
CA GLY A 263 8.07 -0.90 17.40
C GLY A 263 6.89 -1.39 16.58
N ASP A 264 7.06 -1.33 15.26
CA ASP A 264 6.10 -1.85 14.31
C ASP A 264 6.19 -3.39 14.26
N PRO A 265 5.14 -4.13 14.63
CA PRO A 265 5.18 -5.59 14.69
C PRO A 265 5.49 -6.23 13.33
N ARG A 266 5.24 -5.52 12.24
CA ARG A 266 5.47 -6.01 10.88
C ARG A 266 6.95 -6.03 10.49
N ALA A 267 7.76 -5.14 11.07
CA ALA A 267 9.17 -4.97 10.70
C ALA A 267 10.01 -6.24 10.95
N LYS A 268 9.74 -7.02 12.00
CA LYS A 268 10.48 -8.25 12.31
C LYS A 268 10.33 -9.33 11.24
N HIS A 269 9.12 -9.46 10.66
CA HIS A 269 8.85 -10.43 9.59
C HIS A 269 9.59 -10.07 8.31
N LEU A 270 9.57 -8.79 7.94
CA LEU A 270 10.29 -8.30 6.77
C LEU A 270 11.81 -8.34 6.97
N ARG A 271 12.31 -8.10 8.17
CA ARG A 271 13.73 -8.29 8.50
C ARG A 271 14.19 -9.72 8.20
N LEU A 272 13.41 -10.72 8.64
CA LEU A 272 13.72 -12.12 8.37
C LEU A 272 13.68 -12.44 6.87
N MET A 273 12.71 -11.92 6.13
CA MET A 273 12.65 -12.12 4.67
C MET A 273 13.78 -11.40 3.95
N SER A 274 14.14 -10.19 4.38
CA SER A 274 15.30 -9.45 3.86
C SER A 274 16.59 -10.27 4.01
N GLU A 275 16.83 -10.86 5.18
CA GLU A 275 18.00 -11.71 5.41
C GLU A 275 18.04 -12.90 4.42
N LYS A 276 16.94 -13.63 4.31
CA LYS A 276 16.85 -14.82 3.45
C LYS A 276 17.01 -14.47 1.98
N LEU A 277 16.28 -13.44 1.50
CA LEU A 277 16.28 -13.07 0.09
C LEU A 277 17.59 -12.45 -0.38
N THR A 278 18.21 -11.56 0.43
CA THR A 278 19.49 -10.96 0.06
C THR A 278 20.59 -12.01 -0.05
N LYS A 279 20.58 -13.03 0.83
CA LYS A 279 21.47 -14.20 0.73
C LYS A 279 21.18 -15.01 -0.53
N LEU A 280 19.92 -15.33 -0.82
CA LEU A 280 19.53 -16.07 -2.03
C LEU A 280 19.99 -15.36 -3.31
N LYS A 281 19.87 -14.04 -3.34
CA LYS A 281 20.23 -13.21 -4.51
C LYS A 281 21.72 -12.83 -4.58
N GLY A 282 22.56 -13.31 -3.64
CA GLY A 282 23.98 -13.00 -3.60
C GLY A 282 24.31 -11.55 -3.27
N LYS A 283 23.41 -10.86 -2.57
CA LYS A 283 23.53 -9.46 -2.13
C LYS A 283 23.44 -9.31 -0.59
N PRO A 284 24.13 -10.13 0.24
CA PRO A 284 23.97 -10.12 1.69
C PRO A 284 24.30 -8.76 2.31
N GLU A 285 25.20 -7.99 1.70
CA GLU A 285 25.62 -6.66 2.16
C GLU A 285 24.42 -5.69 2.30
N LEU A 286 23.40 -5.82 1.47
CA LEU A 286 22.21 -4.97 1.59
C LEU A 286 21.47 -5.19 2.92
N TYR A 287 21.36 -6.44 3.38
CA TYR A 287 20.82 -6.76 4.70
C TYR A 287 21.75 -6.31 5.82
N GLU A 288 23.04 -6.55 5.67
CA GLU A 288 24.06 -6.17 6.67
C GLU A 288 24.09 -4.65 6.90
N MET A 289 24.04 -3.85 5.83
CA MET A 289 23.90 -2.40 5.91
C MET A 289 22.61 -2.02 6.65
N SER A 290 21.47 -2.65 6.31
CA SER A 290 20.19 -2.39 6.97
C SER A 290 20.25 -2.70 8.47
N VAL A 291 20.86 -3.81 8.87
CA VAL A 291 21.05 -4.16 10.29
C VAL A 291 21.93 -3.13 10.99
N LYS A 292 23.07 -2.75 10.41
CA LYS A 292 23.96 -1.74 10.98
C LYS A 292 23.27 -0.39 11.19
N ILE A 293 22.48 0.06 10.20
CA ILE A 293 21.68 1.28 10.33
C ILE A 293 20.65 1.15 11.46
N HIS A 294 19.92 0.03 11.49
CA HIS A 294 18.91 -0.24 12.51
C HIS A 294 19.51 -0.15 13.92
N ASP A 295 20.64 -0.83 14.13
CA ASP A 295 21.30 -0.91 15.46
C ASP A 295 21.82 0.47 15.88
N MET A 296 22.44 1.25 14.99
CA MET A 296 22.88 2.63 15.26
C MET A 296 21.71 3.54 15.67
N ILE A 297 20.57 3.48 14.95
CA ILE A 297 19.41 4.31 15.26
C ILE A 297 18.75 3.87 16.55
N GLN A 298 18.68 2.57 16.80
CA GLN A 298 18.15 2.03 18.05
C GLN A 298 19.00 2.48 19.26
N GLU A 299 20.33 2.42 19.14
CA GLU A 299 21.25 2.81 20.20
C GLU A 299 21.22 4.32 20.48
N GLN A 300 21.25 5.16 19.42
CA GLN A 300 21.42 6.61 19.58
C GLN A 300 20.10 7.38 19.74
N LYS A 301 18.99 6.88 19.23
CA LYS A 301 17.69 7.57 19.20
C LYS A 301 16.55 6.80 19.84
N HIS A 302 16.74 5.51 20.14
CA HIS A 302 15.67 4.61 20.62
C HIS A 302 14.43 4.61 19.70
N LEU A 303 14.66 4.76 18.39
CA LEU A 303 13.61 4.76 17.39
C LEU A 303 13.56 3.40 16.69
N PRO A 304 12.46 2.65 16.82
CA PRO A 304 12.30 1.37 16.14
C PRO A 304 12.10 1.55 14.64
N ALA A 305 12.52 0.55 13.86
CA ALA A 305 12.20 0.46 12.45
C ALA A 305 10.69 0.24 12.28
N ASN A 306 10.13 0.86 11.25
CA ASN A 306 8.76 0.60 10.81
C ASN A 306 8.73 -0.39 9.62
N VAL A 307 7.54 -0.70 9.12
CA VAL A 307 7.33 -1.66 8.02
C VAL A 307 8.12 -1.30 6.76
N ASP A 308 8.35 -0.02 6.49
CA ASP A 308 8.99 0.46 5.26
C ASP A 308 10.49 0.17 5.22
N PHE A 309 11.16 0.07 6.38
CA PHE A 309 12.61 -0.06 6.45
C PHE A 309 13.11 -1.35 5.81
N PHE A 310 12.63 -2.50 6.28
CA PHE A 310 13.06 -3.79 5.73
C PHE A 310 12.30 -4.20 4.46
N SER A 311 11.12 -3.62 4.18
CA SER A 311 10.43 -3.88 2.91
C SER A 311 11.24 -3.41 1.70
N ALA A 312 12.04 -2.37 1.84
CA ALA A 312 12.89 -1.85 0.78
C ALA A 312 13.87 -2.91 0.24
N SER A 313 14.62 -3.56 1.13
CA SER A 313 15.56 -4.63 0.74
C SER A 313 14.86 -5.91 0.29
N VAL A 314 13.66 -6.21 0.81
CA VAL A 314 12.83 -7.31 0.31
C VAL A 314 12.43 -7.06 -1.14
N TYR A 315 11.87 -5.89 -1.46
CA TYR A 315 11.41 -5.57 -2.82
C TYR A 315 12.56 -5.46 -3.82
N ASP A 316 13.71 -4.86 -3.44
CA ASP A 316 14.91 -4.86 -4.28
C ASP A 316 15.39 -6.28 -4.59
N SER A 317 15.41 -7.17 -3.59
CA SER A 317 15.80 -8.57 -3.76
C SER A 317 14.82 -9.36 -4.65
N LEU A 318 13.56 -8.95 -4.69
CA LEU A 318 12.55 -9.50 -5.61
C LEU A 318 12.64 -8.89 -7.03
N GLY A 319 13.63 -8.02 -7.29
CA GLY A 319 13.83 -7.39 -8.60
C GLY A 319 12.75 -6.37 -8.97
N ILE A 320 12.08 -5.80 -7.98
CA ILE A 320 11.10 -4.72 -8.18
C ILE A 320 11.87 -3.40 -8.27
N GLU A 321 11.60 -2.60 -9.30
CA GLU A 321 12.20 -1.27 -9.44
C GLU A 321 11.76 -0.35 -8.29
N HIS A 322 12.67 0.50 -7.80
CA HIS A 322 12.48 1.23 -6.54
C HIS A 322 11.25 2.14 -6.56
N ASP A 323 10.95 2.80 -7.66
CA ASP A 323 9.78 3.66 -7.79
C ASP A 323 8.45 2.90 -7.95
N LEU A 324 8.51 1.56 -8.11
CA LEU A 324 7.35 0.68 -8.05
C LEU A 324 7.01 0.22 -6.62
N PHE A 325 7.81 0.53 -5.61
CA PHE A 325 7.56 0.09 -4.23
C PHE A 325 6.23 0.63 -3.69
N THR A 326 5.93 1.90 -3.92
CA THR A 326 4.64 2.48 -3.52
C THR A 326 3.45 1.91 -4.33
N PRO A 327 3.50 1.71 -5.66
CA PRO A 327 2.53 0.91 -6.39
C PRO A 327 2.32 -0.51 -5.84
N VAL A 328 3.39 -1.21 -5.49
CA VAL A 328 3.31 -2.55 -4.86
C VAL A 328 2.61 -2.49 -3.49
N PHE A 329 2.89 -1.45 -2.71
CA PHE A 329 2.14 -1.19 -1.48
C PHE A 329 0.63 -1.05 -1.78
N ALA A 330 0.25 -0.33 -2.85
CA ALA A 330 -1.15 -0.18 -3.24
C ALA A 330 -1.79 -1.52 -3.67
N VAL A 331 -1.03 -2.43 -4.32
CA VAL A 331 -1.51 -3.78 -4.69
C VAL A 331 -1.99 -4.57 -3.48
N SER A 332 -1.29 -4.45 -2.37
CA SER A 332 -1.75 -5.03 -1.10
C SER A 332 -2.88 -4.23 -0.47
N ARG A 333 -2.68 -2.93 -0.30
CA ARG A 333 -3.56 -2.06 0.48
C ARG A 333 -4.96 -1.89 -0.11
N VAL A 334 -5.15 -2.17 -1.40
CA VAL A 334 -6.48 -2.12 -2.01
C VAL A 334 -7.45 -3.08 -1.31
N SER A 335 -6.98 -4.21 -0.75
CA SER A 335 -7.79 -5.12 0.05
C SER A 335 -8.41 -4.44 1.28
N GLY A 336 -7.59 -3.66 2.01
CA GLY A 336 -8.05 -2.86 3.15
C GLY A 336 -8.94 -1.69 2.73
N TRP A 337 -8.57 -0.95 1.66
CA TRP A 337 -9.45 0.13 1.17
C TRP A 337 -10.82 -0.39 0.79
N VAL A 338 -10.89 -1.49 0.06
CA VAL A 338 -12.15 -2.13 -0.33
C VAL A 338 -12.94 -2.56 0.90
N ALA A 339 -12.32 -3.21 1.89
CA ALA A 339 -12.98 -3.60 3.13
C ALA A 339 -13.62 -2.38 3.83
N HIS A 340 -12.87 -1.29 3.97
CA HIS A 340 -13.37 -0.06 4.59
C HIS A 340 -14.45 0.64 3.74
N ILE A 341 -14.39 0.55 2.41
CA ILE A 341 -15.44 1.05 1.50
C ILE A 341 -16.72 0.24 1.68
N LEU A 342 -16.63 -1.10 1.69
CA LEU A 342 -17.79 -1.98 1.91
C LEU A 342 -18.43 -1.73 3.28
N GLU A 343 -17.61 -1.57 4.33
CA GLU A 343 -18.09 -1.22 5.66
C GLU A 343 -18.78 0.15 5.67
N GLN A 344 -18.22 1.15 4.97
CA GLN A 344 -18.84 2.47 4.85
C GLN A 344 -20.19 2.41 4.13
N TYR A 345 -20.31 1.69 3.03
CA TYR A 345 -21.58 1.52 2.31
C TYR A 345 -22.64 0.81 3.17
N ALA A 346 -22.23 -0.20 3.94
CA ALA A 346 -23.15 -0.97 4.77
C ALA A 346 -23.81 -0.15 5.91
N ASN A 347 -23.12 0.88 6.42
CA ASN A 347 -23.61 1.78 7.46
C ASN A 347 -23.18 3.22 7.14
N ASN A 348 -23.70 3.76 6.04
CA ASN A 348 -23.23 5.04 5.53
C ASN A 348 -23.81 6.25 6.26
N ARG A 349 -22.92 7.17 6.58
CA ARG A 349 -23.25 8.56 6.89
C ARG A 349 -22.20 9.48 6.26
N LEU A 350 -22.65 10.57 5.63
CA LEU A 350 -21.76 11.57 5.03
C LEU A 350 -20.73 12.08 6.05
N ILE A 351 -19.44 11.93 5.73
CA ILE A 351 -18.33 12.43 6.53
C ILE A 351 -18.08 13.89 6.13
N ARG A 352 -18.53 14.82 6.97
CA ARG A 352 -18.43 16.26 6.73
C ARG A 352 -18.15 17.01 8.04
N PRO A 353 -16.88 17.13 8.46
CA PRO A 353 -16.50 17.93 9.61
C PRO A 353 -16.72 19.44 9.32
N ARG A 354 -16.77 20.25 10.37
CA ARG A 354 -16.80 21.71 10.28
C ARG A 354 -15.38 22.26 10.36
N ALA A 355 -15.16 23.42 9.74
CA ALA A 355 -13.95 24.20 9.91
C ALA A 355 -14.22 25.37 10.89
N GLU A 356 -13.20 25.74 11.67
CA GLU A 356 -13.15 27.00 12.36
C GLU A 356 -12.62 28.06 11.39
N TYR A 357 -13.43 29.08 11.12
CA TYR A 357 -13.02 30.15 10.23
C TYR A 357 -12.12 31.14 10.99
N VAL A 358 -10.88 31.26 10.53
CA VAL A 358 -9.85 32.15 11.13
C VAL A 358 -9.47 33.33 10.21
N GLY A 359 -10.21 33.53 9.13
CA GLY A 359 -10.01 34.66 8.23
C GLY A 359 -10.62 35.97 8.74
N PRO A 360 -10.59 37.05 7.92
CA PRO A 360 -11.18 38.34 8.26
C PRO A 360 -12.68 38.20 8.62
N GLY A 361 -13.17 39.07 9.50
CA GLY A 361 -14.61 39.18 9.78
C GLY A 361 -15.41 39.59 8.52
N MET A 362 -16.72 39.80 8.67
CA MET A 362 -17.58 40.20 7.57
C MET A 362 -17.04 41.46 6.88
N GLN A 363 -16.76 41.33 5.58
CA GLN A 363 -16.28 42.39 4.72
C GLN A 363 -17.43 42.90 3.85
N LYS A 364 -17.44 44.21 3.56
CA LYS A 364 -18.28 44.73 2.49
C LYS A 364 -17.62 44.49 1.15
N TYR A 365 -18.43 44.10 0.16
CA TYR A 365 -17.94 44.06 -1.21
C TYR A 365 -17.65 45.51 -1.66
N ILE A 366 -16.44 45.72 -2.20
CA ILE A 366 -16.01 46.97 -2.83
C ILE A 366 -15.87 46.68 -4.33
N PRO A 367 -16.53 47.44 -5.22
CA PRO A 367 -16.36 47.29 -6.66
C PRO A 367 -14.89 47.41 -7.06
N VAL A 368 -14.48 46.76 -8.16
CA VAL A 368 -13.08 46.73 -8.59
C VAL A 368 -12.53 48.14 -8.89
N GLU A 369 -13.40 49.02 -9.35
CA GLU A 369 -13.10 50.40 -9.68
C GLU A 369 -12.85 51.28 -8.43
N GLU A 370 -13.22 50.79 -7.22
CA GLU A 370 -13.11 51.48 -5.93
C GLU A 370 -12.07 50.86 -4.98
N ARG A 371 -11.32 49.84 -5.41
CA ARG A 371 -10.33 49.12 -4.58
C ARG A 371 -8.98 49.82 -4.55
#